data_47db4dd91598a593503a58bb5d16bfdc
#
_entry.id   47db4dd91598a593503a58bb5d16bfdc
#
_cell.length_a   1.000
_cell.length_b   1.000
_cell.length_c   1.000
_cell.angle_alpha   90.00
_cell.angle_beta   90.00
_cell.angle_gamma   90.00
#
_symmetry.space_group_name_H-M   'P 1'
#
loop_
_entity.id
_entity.type
_entity.pdbx_description
1 polymer ?
#
loop_
_entity_poly.entity_id
_entity_poly.type
_entity_poly.pdbx_seq_one_letter_code
_entity_poly.pdbx_strand_id
1 'polypeptide(L)'
;MANEPLDIGEDKSLLLVDDDEPFLKRLAKAMEKRGFSVEKAGSVAAGRAIATARPPAFAVVDLRLEDGNGLDVVEVLRAKRPDCRVVVLTGYGAIATAVAAVKIGATDYLSKPAYAKDITNALLATAD
;
A
#
# COMPACT_ATOMS: atom_id res chain seq x y z
N MET A 1 -28.02 -4.86 7.13
CA MET A 1 -27.40 -4.33 6.92
C MET A 1 -26.32 -4.53 6.46
N ALA A 2 -26.23 -4.84 5.79
CA ALA A 2 -25.12 -5.22 5.07
C ALA A 2 -24.10 -4.17 4.84
N ASN A 3 -24.41 -2.97 5.12
CA ASN A 3 -23.57 -1.85 4.76
C ASN A 3 -22.92 -1.17 5.95
N GLU A 4 -22.53 -1.98 6.90
CA GLU A 4 -21.74 -1.42 7.99
C GLU A 4 -20.42 -0.92 7.45
N PRO A 5 -20.01 0.28 7.83
CA PRO A 5 -18.71 0.78 7.39
C PRO A 5 -17.58 -0.10 7.90
N LEU A 6 -16.54 -0.22 7.11
CA LEU A 6 -15.34 -0.93 7.56
C LEU A 6 -14.71 -0.16 8.72
N ASP A 7 -14.19 -0.90 9.68
CA ASP A 7 -13.50 -0.29 10.80
C ASP A 7 -12.06 0.01 10.39
N ILE A 8 -11.86 1.18 9.81
CA ILE A 8 -10.56 1.63 9.36
C ILE A 8 -9.84 2.39 10.48
N GLY A 9 -10.59 2.88 11.46
CA GLY A 9 -10.05 3.74 12.51
C GLY A 9 -10.26 5.21 12.15
N GLU A 10 -9.65 6.10 12.92
CA GLU A 10 -9.83 7.53 12.72
C GLU A 10 -9.03 8.06 11.55
N ASP A 11 -7.81 7.56 11.38
CA ASP A 11 -6.96 8.00 10.28
C ASP A 11 -7.13 7.04 9.11
N LYS A 12 -7.75 7.54 8.05
CA LYS A 12 -8.10 6.75 6.86
C LYS A 12 -7.14 7.01 5.70
N SER A 13 -6.02 7.67 5.96
CA SER A 13 -5.08 8.02 4.90
C SER A 13 -4.43 6.78 4.30
N LEU A 14 -4.42 6.71 2.99
CA LEU A 14 -3.89 5.57 2.25
C LEU A 14 -3.05 6.08 1.08
N LEU A 15 -1.82 5.63 1.00
CA LEU A 15 -0.94 5.91 -0.13
C LEU A 15 -0.91 4.70 -1.04
N LEU A 16 -1.17 4.91 -2.33
CA LEU A 16 -1.05 3.86 -3.35
C LEU A 16 0.12 4.21 -4.27
N VAL A 17 1.08 3.31 -4.38
CA VAL A 17 2.26 3.51 -5.23
C VAL A 17 2.33 2.42 -6.28
N ASP A 18 2.16 2.81 -7.54
CA ASP A 18 2.19 1.87 -8.67
C ASP A 18 2.36 2.69 -9.95
N ASP A 19 3.20 2.23 -10.88
CA ASP A 19 3.41 2.93 -12.14
C ASP A 19 2.43 2.50 -13.23
N ASP A 20 1.58 1.52 -12.97
CA ASP A 20 0.48 1.14 -13.86
C ASP A 20 -0.68 2.10 -13.61
N GLU A 21 -0.77 3.14 -14.41
CA GLU A 21 -1.72 4.21 -14.19
C GLU A 21 -3.19 3.75 -14.22
N PRO A 22 -3.62 2.93 -15.20
CA PRO A 22 -5.00 2.43 -15.17
C PRO A 22 -5.33 1.63 -13.91
N PHE A 23 -4.42 0.77 -13.49
CA PHE A 23 -4.61 -0.01 -12.26
C PHE A 23 -4.69 0.91 -11.04
N LEU A 24 -3.79 1.90 -10.97
CA LEU A 24 -3.75 2.84 -9.87
C LEU A 24 -5.06 3.61 -9.74
N LYS A 25 -5.60 4.07 -10.86
CA LYS A 25 -6.88 4.79 -10.88
C LYS A 25 -8.04 3.91 -10.40
N ARG A 26 -8.11 2.69 -10.91
CA ARG A 26 -9.19 1.76 -10.53
C ARG A 26 -9.11 1.41 -9.05
N LEU A 27 -7.91 1.13 -8.59
CA LEU A 27 -7.70 0.77 -7.19
C LEU A 27 -8.05 1.95 -6.27
N ALA A 28 -7.62 3.15 -6.63
CA ALA A 28 -7.92 4.34 -5.84
C ALA A 28 -9.42 4.54 -5.68
N LYS A 29 -10.18 4.42 -6.77
CA LYS A 29 -11.62 4.54 -6.72
C LYS A 29 -12.25 3.50 -5.81
N ALA A 30 -11.81 2.25 -5.95
CA ALA A 30 -12.35 1.16 -5.15
C ALA A 30 -12.05 1.35 -3.66
N MET A 31 -10.86 1.84 -3.34
CA MET A 31 -10.48 2.08 -1.94
C MET A 31 -11.22 3.28 -1.36
N GLU A 32 -11.44 4.33 -2.15
CA GLU A 32 -12.24 5.47 -1.72
C GLU A 32 -13.67 5.05 -1.36
N LYS A 33 -14.24 4.15 -2.15
CA LYS A 33 -15.58 3.62 -1.87
C LYS A 33 -15.61 2.83 -0.56
N ARG A 34 -14.48 2.31 -0.14
CA ARG A 34 -14.36 1.59 1.12
C ARG A 34 -14.07 2.50 2.32
N GLY A 35 -13.95 3.80 2.08
CA GLY A 35 -13.79 4.78 3.14
C GLY A 35 -12.39 5.35 3.31
N PHE A 36 -11.43 4.94 2.49
CA PHE A 36 -10.08 5.46 2.59
C PHE A 36 -9.95 6.83 1.94
N SER A 37 -9.06 7.65 2.49
CA SER A 37 -8.61 8.90 1.87
C SER A 37 -7.34 8.61 1.09
N VAL A 38 -7.44 8.57 -0.24
CA VAL A 38 -6.39 8.02 -1.08
C VAL A 38 -5.51 9.11 -1.70
N GLU A 39 -4.18 8.92 -1.59
CA GLU A 39 -3.21 9.64 -2.42
C GLU A 39 -2.53 8.65 -3.34
N LYS A 40 -2.25 9.06 -4.56
CA LYS A 40 -1.65 8.21 -5.59
C LYS A 40 -0.25 8.69 -5.92
N ALA A 41 0.66 7.75 -6.10
CA ALA A 41 2.02 8.04 -6.57
C ALA A 41 2.38 7.04 -7.67
N GLY A 42 2.87 7.55 -8.78
CA GLY A 42 3.20 6.73 -9.95
C GLY A 42 4.67 6.32 -10.02
N SER A 43 5.45 6.58 -8.98
CA SER A 43 6.90 6.31 -9.01
C SER A 43 7.44 6.18 -7.59
N VAL A 44 8.66 5.67 -7.48
CA VAL A 44 9.37 5.63 -6.19
C VAL A 44 9.57 7.05 -5.68
N ALA A 45 9.98 7.97 -6.54
CA ALA A 45 10.25 9.35 -6.14
C ALA A 45 9.00 10.01 -5.58
N ALA A 46 7.86 9.87 -6.27
CA ALA A 46 6.60 10.46 -5.82
C ALA A 46 6.14 9.80 -4.51
N GLY A 47 6.27 8.48 -4.41
CA GLY A 47 5.89 7.75 -3.20
C GLY A 47 6.71 8.20 -1.99
N ARG A 48 8.01 8.33 -2.16
CA ARG A 48 8.89 8.79 -1.08
C ARG A 48 8.56 10.22 -0.66
N ALA A 49 8.26 11.08 -1.63
CA ALA A 49 7.92 12.47 -1.33
C ALA A 49 6.65 12.56 -0.48
N ILE A 50 5.62 11.82 -0.85
CA ILE A 50 4.36 11.82 -0.09
C ILE A 50 4.57 11.19 1.29
N ALA A 51 5.28 10.06 1.35
CA ALA A 51 5.55 9.38 2.62
C ALA A 51 6.33 10.27 3.59
N THR A 52 7.19 11.14 3.06
CA THR A 52 7.96 12.07 3.89
C THR A 52 7.10 13.24 4.36
N ALA A 53 6.32 13.82 3.44
CA ALA A 53 5.54 15.02 3.74
C ALA A 53 4.28 14.72 4.56
N ARG A 54 3.61 13.62 4.26
CA ARG A 54 2.34 13.25 4.88
C ARG A 54 2.29 11.75 5.09
N PRO A 55 3.02 11.21 6.09
CA PRO A 55 3.05 9.76 6.30
C PRO A 55 1.65 9.21 6.55
N PRO A 56 1.19 8.26 5.73
CA PRO A 56 -0.18 7.74 5.83
C PRO A 56 -0.32 6.66 6.89
N ALA A 57 -1.56 6.37 7.27
CA ALA A 57 -1.85 5.25 8.16
C ALA A 57 -1.73 3.91 7.44
N PHE A 58 -1.99 3.91 6.13
CA PHE A 58 -1.97 2.71 5.29
C PHE A 58 -1.23 2.98 4.00
N ALA A 59 -0.59 1.96 3.45
CA ALA A 59 0.06 2.09 2.15
C ALA A 59 0.01 0.77 1.38
N VAL A 60 -0.14 0.89 0.06
CA VAL A 60 -0.02 -0.24 -0.87
C VAL A 60 1.08 0.14 -1.86
N VAL A 61 2.12 -0.65 -1.93
CA VAL A 61 3.31 -0.32 -2.70
C VAL A 61 3.67 -1.44 -3.65
N ASP A 62 3.69 -1.14 -4.96
CA ASP A 62 4.23 -2.08 -5.94
C ASP A 62 5.74 -2.12 -5.79
N LEU A 63 6.29 -3.32 -5.74
CA LEU A 63 7.74 -3.49 -5.57
C LEU A 63 8.54 -3.22 -6.83
N ARG A 64 7.93 -3.36 -8.02
CA ARG A 64 8.62 -3.13 -9.29
C ARG A 64 8.09 -1.86 -9.94
N LEU A 65 8.90 -0.83 -9.88
CA LEU A 65 8.57 0.48 -10.45
C LEU A 65 9.64 0.85 -11.48
N GLU A 66 9.29 1.69 -12.45
CA GLU A 66 10.23 2.06 -13.52
C GLU A 66 11.47 2.76 -12.99
N ASP A 67 11.33 3.56 -11.93
CA ASP A 67 12.45 4.32 -11.37
C ASP A 67 13.08 3.66 -10.15
N GLY A 68 12.75 2.40 -9.87
CA GLY A 68 13.41 1.69 -8.78
C GLY A 68 12.54 0.65 -8.11
N ASN A 69 12.87 0.37 -6.85
CA ASN A 69 12.24 -0.67 -6.07
C ASN A 69 11.35 -0.03 -5.01
N GLY A 70 10.11 -0.53 -4.90
CA GLY A 70 9.17 -0.05 -3.88
C GLY A 70 9.66 -0.24 -2.45
N LEU A 71 10.67 -1.07 -2.22
CA LEU A 71 11.28 -1.20 -0.88
C LEU A 71 11.76 0.15 -0.35
N ASP A 72 12.21 1.04 -1.23
CA ASP A 72 12.66 2.37 -0.79
C ASP A 72 11.51 3.17 -0.18
N VAL A 73 10.29 3.01 -0.70
CA VAL A 73 9.11 3.66 -0.13
C VAL A 73 8.78 3.03 1.22
N VAL A 74 8.85 1.71 1.32
CA VAL A 74 8.57 1.00 2.58
C VAL A 74 9.51 1.47 3.67
N GLU A 75 10.80 1.64 3.35
CA GLU A 75 11.78 2.11 4.34
C GLU A 75 11.44 3.51 4.85
N VAL A 76 11.03 4.41 3.96
CA VAL A 76 10.63 5.76 4.37
C VAL A 76 9.40 5.70 5.28
N LEU A 77 8.42 4.87 4.92
CA LEU A 77 7.21 4.72 5.72
C LEU A 77 7.54 4.21 7.13
N ARG A 78 8.41 3.20 7.23
CA ARG A 78 8.80 2.67 8.54
C ARG A 78 9.53 3.72 9.39
N ALA A 79 10.35 4.53 8.76
CA ALA A 79 11.08 5.57 9.48
C ALA A 79 10.19 6.71 9.91
N LYS A 80 9.24 7.12 9.05
CA LYS A 80 8.39 8.29 9.31
C LYS A 80 7.14 7.96 10.12
N ARG A 81 6.61 6.78 9.95
CA ARG A 81 5.40 6.35 10.68
C ARG A 81 5.46 4.86 10.95
N PRO A 82 6.11 4.45 12.04
CA PRO A 82 6.32 3.02 12.33
C PRO A 82 5.06 2.19 12.45
N ASP A 83 3.92 2.81 12.76
CA ASP A 83 2.64 2.10 12.86
C ASP A 83 1.87 2.04 11.53
N CYS A 84 2.41 2.61 10.46
CA CYS A 84 1.78 2.50 9.14
C CYS A 84 1.67 1.04 8.74
N ARG A 85 0.50 0.64 8.28
CA ARG A 85 0.30 -0.72 7.78
C ARG A 85 0.56 -0.72 6.28
N VAL A 86 1.53 -1.52 5.86
CA VAL A 86 2.01 -1.53 4.48
C VAL A 86 1.79 -2.90 3.87
N VAL A 87 1.06 -2.94 2.76
CA VAL A 87 0.92 -4.14 1.94
C VAL A 87 1.70 -3.90 0.65
N VAL A 88 2.60 -4.83 0.31
CA VAL A 88 3.34 -4.72 -0.94
C VAL A 88 2.74 -5.63 -1.98
N LEU A 89 2.78 -5.19 -3.23
CA LEU A 89 2.31 -5.96 -4.37
C LEU A 89 3.50 -6.49 -5.14
N THR A 90 3.47 -7.77 -5.50
CA THR A 90 4.56 -8.41 -6.20
C THR A 90 4.10 -8.91 -7.56
N GLY A 91 4.96 -8.77 -8.54
CA GLY A 91 4.74 -9.41 -9.83
C GLY A 91 5.21 -10.87 -9.78
N TYR A 92 5.05 -11.51 -10.91
CA TYR A 92 5.44 -12.90 -11.06
C TYR A 92 6.95 -13.05 -10.79
N GLY A 93 7.29 -14.02 -9.95
CA GLY A 93 8.70 -14.34 -9.68
C GLY A 93 9.40 -13.45 -8.65
N ALA A 94 8.67 -12.58 -7.95
CA ALA A 94 9.27 -11.61 -7.02
C ALA A 94 9.14 -12.02 -5.55
N ILE A 95 9.10 -13.32 -5.25
CA ILE A 95 8.92 -13.80 -3.88
C ILE A 95 10.06 -13.34 -2.95
N ALA A 96 11.30 -13.41 -3.42
CA ALA A 96 12.43 -13.00 -2.58
C ALA A 96 12.34 -11.53 -2.18
N THR A 97 11.89 -10.67 -3.10
CA THR A 97 11.70 -9.24 -2.82
C THR A 97 10.55 -9.03 -1.83
N ALA A 98 9.48 -9.80 -1.96
CA ALA A 98 8.36 -9.73 -1.02
C ALA A 98 8.80 -10.11 0.39
N VAL A 99 9.61 -11.16 0.53
CA VAL A 99 10.15 -11.56 1.82
C VAL A 99 11.01 -10.45 2.41
N ALA A 100 11.86 -9.83 1.58
CA ALA A 100 12.69 -8.71 2.02
C ALA A 100 11.83 -7.55 2.52
N ALA A 101 10.72 -7.26 1.84
CA ALA A 101 9.80 -6.19 2.24
C ALA A 101 9.22 -6.46 3.64
N VAL A 102 8.81 -7.70 3.90
CA VAL A 102 8.26 -8.07 5.20
C VAL A 102 9.32 -7.91 6.28
N LYS A 103 10.56 -8.29 5.98
CA LYS A 103 11.66 -8.16 6.94
C LYS A 103 11.95 -6.71 7.33
N ILE A 104 11.74 -5.76 6.43
CA ILE A 104 11.94 -4.34 6.75
C ILE A 104 10.67 -3.66 7.26
N GLY A 105 9.60 -4.42 7.46
CA GLY A 105 8.44 -3.91 8.17
C GLY A 105 7.13 -3.86 7.41
N ALA A 106 7.06 -4.38 6.18
CA ALA A 106 5.77 -4.48 5.50
C ALA A 106 4.87 -5.43 6.29
N THR A 107 3.58 -5.10 6.34
CA THR A 107 2.61 -5.91 7.08
C THR A 107 2.34 -7.23 6.38
N ASP A 108 2.26 -7.19 5.06
CA ASP A 108 1.93 -8.37 4.26
C ASP A 108 2.29 -8.12 2.80
N TYR A 109 2.17 -9.12 1.97
CA TYR A 109 2.36 -8.99 0.54
C TYR A 109 1.28 -9.77 -0.21
N LEU A 110 0.97 -9.33 -1.42
CA LEU A 110 0.01 -9.98 -2.29
C LEU A 110 0.60 -10.06 -3.70
N SER A 111 0.34 -11.17 -4.39
CA SER A 111 0.75 -11.32 -5.78
C SER A 111 -0.24 -10.62 -6.70
N LYS A 112 0.26 -9.99 -7.74
CA LYS A 112 -0.62 -9.46 -8.80
C LYS A 112 -1.12 -10.61 -9.68
N PRO A 113 -2.35 -10.58 -10.14
CA PRO A 113 -3.32 -9.49 -9.98
C PRO A 113 -3.90 -9.44 -8.56
N ALA A 114 -3.97 -8.25 -8.00
CA ALA A 114 -4.51 -8.05 -6.66
C ALA A 114 -5.74 -7.16 -6.75
N TYR A 115 -6.77 -7.51 -6.00
CA TYR A 115 -8.06 -6.84 -6.06
C TYR A 115 -8.31 -6.06 -4.77
N ALA A 116 -9.14 -5.03 -4.88
CA ALA A 116 -9.40 -4.14 -3.75
C ALA A 116 -9.88 -4.89 -2.50
N LYS A 117 -10.68 -5.93 -2.67
CA LYS A 117 -11.15 -6.75 -1.55
C LYS A 117 -9.98 -7.39 -0.80
N ASP A 118 -9.07 -8.01 -1.54
CA ASP A 118 -7.93 -8.70 -0.92
C ASP A 118 -6.96 -7.72 -0.29
N ILE A 119 -6.76 -6.60 -0.95
CA ILE A 119 -5.89 -5.54 -0.43
C ILE A 119 -6.48 -4.97 0.86
N THR A 120 -7.77 -4.69 0.87
CA THR A 120 -8.44 -4.16 2.06
C THR A 120 -8.32 -5.14 3.23
N ASN A 121 -8.57 -6.42 2.96
CA ASN A 121 -8.46 -7.44 4.00
C ASN A 121 -7.05 -7.50 4.58
N ALA A 122 -6.03 -7.42 3.73
CA ALA A 122 -4.64 -7.45 4.18
C ALA A 122 -4.28 -6.21 5.00
N LEU A 123 -4.76 -5.03 4.58
CA LEU A 123 -4.49 -3.78 5.30
C LEU A 123 -5.14 -3.77 6.68
N LEU A 124 -6.31 -4.36 6.81
CA LEU A 124 -7.07 -4.30 8.05
C LEU A 124 -6.92 -5.55 8.91
N ALA A 125 -6.19 -6.55 8.45
CA ALA A 125 -5.96 -7.77 9.20
C ALA A 125 -5.25 -7.46 10.50
N THR A 126 -5.74 -8.05 11.59
CA THR A 126 -5.05 -7.91 12.87
C THR A 126 -4.13 -9.11 13.07
N ALA A 127 -2.99 -8.86 13.65
CA ALA A 127 -2.08 -9.93 14.01
C ALA A 127 -2.61 -10.62 15.27
N ASP A 128 -2.70 -11.92 15.22
CA ASP A 128 -3.15 -12.69 16.38
C ASP A 128 -2.00 -13.47 16.97
#